data_e78096dbc7dae2f6663ec2d5e2e690cf
#
_entry.id   e78096dbc7dae2f6663ec2d5e2e690cf
#
_cell.length_a   1.000
_cell.length_b   1.000
_cell.length_c   1.000
_cell.angle_alpha   90.00
_cell.angle_beta   90.00
_cell.angle_gamma   90.00
#
_symmetry.space_group_name_H-M   'P 1'
#
loop_
_entity.id
_entity.type
_entity.pdbx_description
1 polymer ?
#
loop_
_entity_poly.entity_id
_entity_poly.type
_entity_poly.pdbx_seq_one_letter_code
_entity_poly.pdbx_strand_id
1 'polypeptide(L)'
;MASPRGLATSCLSSVIPSSGGSSRDAVHDEPVDVHRNQPLDGIVVLGTRLRASQAGSRVDRPSGLIVQALRSYWTTSRAPRYSITFALPLLILYEALAATLSRFAGEQMRNGADVMLRSLFVAVAGRRGPLLFVLCVIGVCIWLIARDLRRGGKLQARVFAWMSAEVVLLALVFGLVIGTVTAKLLAPLGTLAIGGQPQMGVGARLMLSLGAGLYEELLFRVLLVSGLLLLARRVLAWGPTLANTFAVVVGALIFSGFHYVGAYGDPFRVDSFVFRTLAGVAFSALYVFRGFGITAWTHALYDVLVLIF
;
A
#
# COMPACT_ATOMS: atom_id res chain seq x y z
N MET A 1 29.70 40.33 -41.43
CA MET A 1 30.51 39.58 -42.40
C MET A 1 30.00 38.17 -42.48
N ALA A 2 29.20 37.97 -43.42
CA ALA A 2 29.28 37.07 -44.57
C ALA A 2 28.84 35.65 -44.28
N SER A 3 27.60 35.35 -44.64
CA SER A 3 27.15 34.08 -45.24
C SER A 3 27.83 33.98 -46.65
N PRO A 4 27.91 32.82 -47.33
CA PRO A 4 26.72 32.23 -47.93
C PRO A 4 26.77 30.69 -48.26
N ARG A 5 25.57 30.11 -48.46
CA ARG A 5 25.06 29.35 -49.66
C ARG A 5 25.84 28.07 -50.09
N GLY A 6 25.25 26.97 -50.49
CA GLY A 6 23.94 26.68 -51.05
C GLY A 6 24.01 25.36 -51.85
N LEU A 7 22.84 24.89 -52.27
CA LEU A 7 22.49 24.10 -53.47
C LEU A 7 22.79 22.58 -53.39
N ALA A 8 21.83 21.72 -53.45
CA ALA A 8 20.71 21.44 -54.35
C ALA A 8 20.94 20.21 -55.24
N THR A 9 19.88 19.46 -55.39
CA THR A 9 19.33 18.71 -56.53
C THR A 9 19.72 17.23 -56.59
N SER A 10 18.82 16.34 -56.68
CA SER A 10 17.62 16.02 -57.43
C SER A 10 17.71 14.66 -58.13
N CYS A 11 16.59 13.98 -58.17
CA CYS A 11 16.04 13.15 -59.29
C CYS A 11 16.61 11.76 -59.49
N LEU A 12 15.94 10.75 -59.85
CA LEU A 12 14.72 10.36 -60.56
C LEU A 12 14.64 8.82 -60.53
N SER A 13 13.52 8.23 -60.22
CA SER A 13 12.51 7.63 -61.08
C SER A 13 12.81 6.26 -61.72
N SER A 14 11.78 5.45 -61.60
CA SER A 14 11.24 4.48 -62.60
C SER A 14 11.81 3.05 -62.52
N VAL A 15 11.06 1.95 -62.64
CA VAL A 15 9.92 1.56 -63.46
C VAL A 15 9.50 0.13 -63.07
N ILE A 16 8.20 -0.13 -63.10
CA ILE A 16 7.53 -1.46 -63.07
C ILE A 16 7.66 -2.11 -64.45
N PRO A 17 7.63 -3.46 -64.63
CA PRO A 17 6.36 -4.10 -64.86
C PRO A 17 6.19 -5.57 -64.37
N SER A 18 5.01 -5.90 -63.93
CA SER A 18 3.96 -6.87 -64.31
C SER A 18 4.30 -8.24 -64.89
N SER A 19 3.62 -9.22 -64.31
CA SER A 19 2.76 -10.31 -64.85
C SER A 19 3.06 -11.60 -64.07
N GLY A 20 2.14 -12.34 -63.52
CA GLY A 20 0.91 -12.87 -63.93
C GLY A 20 0.85 -14.30 -63.43
N GLY A 21 -0.35 -14.76 -62.94
CA GLY A 21 -0.66 -16.18 -62.89
C GLY A 21 -1.05 -16.76 -61.53
N SER A 22 -2.32 -16.72 -61.24
CA SER A 22 -3.29 -17.78 -60.83
C SER A 22 -2.77 -18.97 -60.01
N SER A 23 -3.26 -19.13 -58.80
CA SER A 23 -4.30 -20.15 -58.46
C SER A 23 -4.56 -20.19 -56.94
N ARG A 24 -5.81 -20.39 -56.67
CA ARG A 24 -6.55 -20.57 -55.42
C ARG A 24 -5.87 -21.51 -54.45
N ASP A 25 -5.84 -21.12 -53.18
CA ASP A 25 -6.34 -21.99 -52.10
C ASP A 25 -6.63 -21.09 -50.88
N ALA A 26 -7.86 -21.21 -50.38
CA ALA A 26 -8.40 -20.50 -49.25
C ALA A 26 -7.84 -21.10 -47.95
N VAL A 27 -7.09 -20.32 -47.22
CA VAL A 27 -6.84 -20.59 -45.82
C VAL A 27 -7.35 -19.37 -45.01
N HIS A 28 -8.28 -19.63 -44.13
CA HIS A 28 -8.87 -18.69 -43.19
C HIS A 28 -7.75 -18.12 -42.32
N ASP A 29 -7.37 -16.86 -42.55
CA ASP A 29 -6.63 -16.06 -41.61
C ASP A 29 -7.61 -15.41 -40.62
N GLU A 30 -7.58 -15.89 -39.38
CA GLU A 30 -8.12 -15.13 -38.24
C GLU A 30 -7.21 -13.90 -38.02
N PRO A 31 -7.78 -12.71 -37.79
CA PRO A 31 -6.98 -11.52 -37.53
C PRO A 31 -6.34 -11.64 -36.13
N VAL A 32 -5.03 -11.59 -36.10
CA VAL A 32 -4.20 -11.38 -34.92
C VAL A 32 -4.56 -10.01 -34.34
N ASP A 33 -5.24 -10.03 -33.22
CA ASP A 33 -5.62 -8.86 -32.45
C ASP A 33 -4.36 -8.22 -31.84
N VAL A 34 -3.95 -7.10 -32.42
CA VAL A 34 -2.83 -6.27 -31.97
C VAL A 34 -3.18 -5.74 -30.59
N HIS A 35 -2.41 -6.16 -29.60
CA HIS A 35 -2.43 -5.73 -28.21
C HIS A 35 -2.59 -4.23 -28.07
N ARG A 36 -3.81 -3.81 -27.80
CA ARG A 36 -4.14 -2.45 -27.35
C ARG A 36 -3.80 -2.34 -25.88
N ASN A 37 -2.90 -1.42 -25.58
CA ASN A 37 -2.52 -0.86 -24.30
C ASN A 37 -3.38 -1.27 -23.10
N GLN A 38 -2.86 -2.16 -22.26
CA GLN A 38 -3.39 -2.38 -20.91
C GLN A 38 -2.94 -1.24 -20.01
N PRO A 39 -3.87 -0.59 -19.31
CA PRO A 39 -3.51 0.40 -18.29
C PRO A 39 -2.83 -0.26 -17.09
N LEU A 40 -2.10 0.56 -16.33
CA LEU A 40 -1.30 0.26 -15.15
C LEU A 40 -2.07 -0.40 -13.98
N ASP A 41 -2.85 -1.42 -14.24
CA ASP A 41 -3.59 -2.18 -13.21
C ASP A 41 -2.70 -3.24 -12.50
N GLY A 42 -1.40 -3.14 -12.63
CA GLY A 42 -0.42 -4.12 -12.15
C GLY A 42 -0.12 -4.09 -10.64
N ILE A 43 -0.84 -3.33 -9.83
CA ILE A 43 -0.80 -3.40 -8.36
C ILE A 43 -2.06 -4.12 -7.86
N VAL A 44 -2.43 -5.19 -8.52
CA VAL A 44 -3.47 -6.09 -8.05
C VAL A 44 -2.87 -7.46 -7.85
N VAL A 45 -2.66 -7.77 -6.59
CA VAL A 45 -2.79 -9.08 -5.94
C VAL A 45 -2.91 -10.26 -6.90
N LEU A 46 -1.91 -11.14 -6.83
CA LEU A 46 -1.98 -12.50 -7.35
C LEU A 46 -3.14 -13.27 -6.70
N GLY A 47 -4.32 -13.17 -7.30
CA GLY A 47 -5.37 -14.15 -7.16
C GLY A 47 -5.30 -15.04 -8.39
N THR A 48 -4.77 -16.23 -8.25
CA THR A 48 -4.77 -17.31 -9.25
C THR A 48 -6.18 -17.48 -9.83
N ARG A 49 -6.35 -17.17 -11.12
CA ARG A 49 -7.53 -17.60 -11.87
C ARG A 49 -7.38 -19.10 -12.18
N LEU A 50 -7.93 -19.93 -11.35
CA LEU A 50 -8.30 -21.28 -11.76
C LEU A 50 -9.63 -21.19 -12.52
N ARG A 51 -9.58 -21.32 -13.84
CA ARG A 51 -10.76 -21.64 -14.66
C ARG A 51 -11.17 -23.07 -14.34
N ALA A 52 -12.22 -23.21 -13.56
CA ALA A 52 -12.95 -24.48 -13.47
C ALA A 52 -14.25 -24.31 -14.27
N SER A 53 -14.25 -24.80 -15.51
CA SER A 53 -15.46 -25.15 -16.24
C SER A 53 -15.95 -26.48 -15.69
N GLN A 54 -17.06 -26.47 -14.94
CA GLN A 54 -17.91 -27.65 -14.76
C GLN A 54 -19.35 -27.17 -14.53
N ALA A 55 -20.19 -27.38 -15.55
CA ALA A 55 -21.62 -27.44 -15.43
C ALA A 55 -21.99 -28.74 -14.72
N GLY A 56 -22.26 -28.69 -13.44
CA GLY A 56 -22.83 -29.75 -12.62
C GLY A 56 -23.81 -29.12 -11.65
N SER A 57 -25.01 -29.62 -11.60
CA SER A 57 -26.12 -29.22 -10.72
C SER A 57 -25.59 -29.10 -9.27
N ARG A 58 -25.42 -27.87 -8.78
CA ARG A 58 -25.03 -27.59 -7.40
C ARG A 58 -26.27 -27.72 -6.52
N VAL A 59 -26.32 -28.75 -5.73
CA VAL A 59 -27.03 -28.70 -4.45
C VAL A 59 -26.31 -27.65 -3.61
N ASP A 60 -26.95 -26.49 -3.37
CA ASP A 60 -26.44 -25.39 -2.58
C ASP A 60 -26.24 -25.87 -1.14
N ARG A 61 -25.02 -26.32 -0.82
CA ARG A 61 -24.62 -26.59 0.55
C ARG A 61 -24.47 -25.24 1.28
N PRO A 62 -25.01 -25.08 2.50
CA PRO A 62 -24.89 -23.82 3.28
C PRO A 62 -23.45 -23.34 3.44
N SER A 63 -22.47 -24.25 3.47
CA SER A 63 -21.03 -23.95 3.46
C SER A 63 -20.56 -23.20 2.21
N GLY A 64 -21.17 -23.43 1.04
CA GLY A 64 -20.82 -22.71 -0.18
C GLY A 64 -21.23 -21.24 -0.17
N LEU A 65 -22.38 -20.93 0.40
CA LEU A 65 -22.89 -19.56 0.52
C LEU A 65 -22.05 -18.71 1.47
N ILE A 66 -21.62 -19.27 2.60
CA ILE A 66 -20.75 -18.58 3.56
C ILE A 66 -19.39 -18.26 2.92
N VAL A 67 -18.76 -19.22 2.26
CA VAL A 67 -17.47 -19.02 1.58
C VAL A 67 -17.60 -17.95 0.48
N GLN A 68 -18.68 -17.97 -0.28
CA GLN A 68 -18.94 -16.96 -1.31
C GLN A 68 -19.14 -15.55 -0.69
N ALA A 69 -19.90 -15.45 0.39
CA ALA A 69 -20.12 -14.20 1.11
C ALA A 69 -18.79 -13.62 1.67
N LEU A 70 -17.96 -14.46 2.26
CA LEU A 70 -16.63 -14.06 2.76
C LEU A 70 -15.71 -13.59 1.63
N ARG A 71 -15.66 -14.33 0.51
CA ARG A 71 -14.88 -13.92 -0.67
C ARG A 71 -15.37 -12.58 -1.23
N SER A 72 -16.68 -12.40 -1.33
CA SER A 72 -17.28 -11.15 -1.77
C SER A 72 -16.93 -9.99 -0.83
N TYR A 73 -17.02 -10.19 0.48
CA TYR A 73 -16.61 -9.20 1.47
C TYR A 73 -15.12 -8.84 1.32
N TRP A 74 -14.24 -9.83 1.23
CA TRP A 74 -12.80 -9.61 1.11
C TRP A 74 -12.41 -8.82 -0.15
N THR A 75 -13.03 -9.11 -1.27
CA THR A 75 -12.79 -8.35 -2.51
C THR A 75 -13.36 -6.94 -2.44
N THR A 76 -14.55 -6.80 -1.86
CA THR A 76 -15.25 -5.52 -1.76
C THR A 76 -14.55 -4.55 -0.79
N SER A 77 -14.18 -5.01 0.42
CA SER A 77 -13.53 -4.18 1.43
C SER A 77 -12.14 -3.67 1.02
N ARG A 78 -11.48 -4.33 0.06
CA ARG A 78 -10.19 -3.91 -0.52
C ARG A 78 -10.33 -2.88 -1.63
N ALA A 79 -11.52 -2.69 -2.17
CA ALA A 79 -11.74 -1.70 -3.23
C ALA A 79 -11.39 -0.30 -2.71
N PRO A 80 -10.78 0.57 -3.53
CA PRO A 80 -10.35 1.90 -3.12
C PRO A 80 -11.43 2.71 -2.41
N ARG A 81 -12.70 2.65 -2.89
CA ARG A 81 -13.83 3.33 -2.27
C ARG A 81 -14.07 2.94 -0.81
N TYR A 82 -13.80 1.68 -0.42
CA TYR A 82 -13.94 1.24 0.97
C TYR A 82 -12.65 1.47 1.75
N SER A 83 -11.51 1.00 1.22
CA SER A 83 -10.23 1.04 1.90
C SER A 83 -9.80 2.47 2.26
N ILE A 84 -9.91 3.41 1.31
CA ILE A 84 -9.53 4.81 1.53
C ILE A 84 -10.56 5.51 2.42
N THR A 85 -11.86 5.36 2.12
CA THR A 85 -12.93 5.98 2.93
C THR A 85 -12.87 5.51 4.38
N PHE A 86 -12.55 4.23 4.62
CA PHE A 86 -12.38 3.68 5.96
C PHE A 86 -11.18 4.27 6.71
N ALA A 87 -10.13 4.68 6.02
CA ALA A 87 -8.97 5.34 6.61
C ALA A 87 -9.17 6.85 6.87
N LEU A 88 -10.15 7.51 6.23
CA LEU A 88 -10.38 8.95 6.41
C LEU A 88 -10.61 9.37 7.87
N PRO A 89 -11.38 8.65 8.71
CA PRO A 89 -11.52 9.00 10.11
C PRO A 89 -10.19 9.02 10.87
N LEU A 90 -9.24 8.11 10.56
CA LEU A 90 -7.89 8.17 11.14
C LEU A 90 -7.17 9.47 10.80
N LEU A 91 -7.24 9.89 9.52
CA LEU A 91 -6.64 11.14 9.08
C LEU A 91 -7.25 12.34 9.81
N ILE A 92 -8.58 12.40 9.90
CA ILE A 92 -9.28 13.51 10.55
C ILE A 92 -8.92 13.56 12.04
N LEU A 93 -8.95 12.43 12.74
CA LEU A 93 -8.61 12.36 14.16
C LEU A 93 -7.14 12.72 14.41
N TYR A 94 -6.22 12.21 13.57
CA TYR A 94 -4.80 12.54 13.67
C TYR A 94 -4.56 14.04 13.50
N GLU A 95 -5.07 14.66 12.43
CA GLU A 95 -4.86 16.08 12.17
C GLU A 95 -5.53 16.97 13.24
N ALA A 96 -6.71 16.57 13.74
CA ALA A 96 -7.39 17.28 14.81
C ALA A 96 -6.59 17.24 16.13
N LEU A 97 -6.05 16.07 16.50
CA LEU A 97 -5.20 15.93 17.68
C LEU A 97 -3.88 16.69 17.51
N ALA A 98 -3.21 16.56 16.35
CA ALA A 98 -1.97 17.27 16.06
C ALA A 98 -2.16 18.80 16.13
N ALA A 99 -3.26 19.32 15.56
CA ALA A 99 -3.58 20.75 15.61
C ALA A 99 -3.89 21.21 17.05
N THR A 100 -4.59 20.39 17.84
CA THR A 100 -4.94 20.71 19.22
C THR A 100 -3.70 20.73 20.10
N LEU A 101 -2.87 19.68 20.02
CA LEU A 101 -1.64 19.58 20.82
C LEU A 101 -0.64 20.68 20.47
N SER A 102 -0.50 21.03 19.19
CA SER A 102 0.39 22.13 18.75
C SER A 102 -0.01 23.46 19.33
N ARG A 103 -1.31 23.71 19.55
CA ARG A 103 -1.81 24.95 20.17
C ARG A 103 -1.50 25.04 21.66
N PHE A 104 -1.52 23.89 22.38
CA PHE A 104 -1.34 23.86 23.83
C PHE A 104 0.12 23.66 24.24
N ALA A 105 0.91 22.88 23.48
CA ALA A 105 2.28 22.55 23.83
C ALA A 105 3.33 23.49 23.18
N GLY A 106 2.93 24.34 22.24
CA GLY A 106 3.86 25.24 21.53
C GLY A 106 4.81 24.54 20.54
N GLU A 107 4.86 23.21 20.53
CA GLU A 107 5.69 22.42 19.64
C GLU A 107 4.84 21.64 18.65
N GLN A 108 5.29 21.60 17.40
CA GLN A 108 4.63 20.79 16.36
C GLN A 108 5.03 19.33 16.51
N MET A 109 4.32 18.60 17.36
CA MET A 109 4.50 17.16 17.48
C MET A 109 3.77 16.44 16.34
N ARG A 110 4.49 15.59 15.59
CA ARG A 110 3.94 14.78 14.50
C ARG A 110 4.61 13.40 14.45
N ASN A 111 3.93 12.41 13.86
CA ASN A 111 4.54 11.11 13.59
C ASN A 111 5.72 11.25 12.62
N GLY A 112 6.79 10.46 12.83
CA GLY A 112 8.02 10.54 12.04
C GLY A 112 7.82 10.29 10.55
N ALA A 113 6.92 9.39 10.16
CA ALA A 113 6.59 9.13 8.76
C ALA A 113 5.84 10.31 8.11
N ASP A 114 4.95 10.99 8.84
CA ASP A 114 4.31 12.22 8.38
C ASP A 114 5.36 13.34 8.16
N VAL A 115 6.27 13.53 9.11
CA VAL A 115 7.35 14.51 8.98
C VAL A 115 8.22 14.21 7.76
N MET A 116 8.60 12.94 7.56
CA MET A 116 9.42 12.53 6.42
C MET A 116 8.70 12.77 5.09
N LEU A 117 7.43 12.38 4.97
CA LEU A 117 6.66 12.60 3.75
C LEU A 117 6.50 14.10 3.44
N ARG A 118 6.19 14.93 4.44
CA ARG A 118 6.10 16.39 4.27
C ARG A 118 7.45 17.01 3.90
N SER A 119 8.56 16.52 4.46
CA SER A 119 9.89 17.05 4.18
C SER A 119 10.31 16.87 2.72
N LEU A 120 9.89 15.78 2.06
CA LEU A 120 10.10 15.59 0.62
C LEU A 120 9.41 16.70 -0.19
N PHE A 121 8.21 17.10 0.19
CA PHE A 121 7.51 18.19 -0.47
C PHE A 121 8.12 19.56 -0.13
N VAL A 122 8.64 19.72 1.08
CA VAL A 122 9.40 20.94 1.46
C VAL A 122 10.67 21.07 0.63
N ALA A 123 11.38 19.98 0.38
CA ALA A 123 12.58 19.97 -0.46
C ALA A 123 12.30 20.44 -1.90
N VAL A 124 11.10 20.14 -2.44
CA VAL A 124 10.70 20.51 -3.81
C VAL A 124 10.05 21.90 -3.88
N ALA A 125 9.17 22.24 -2.92
CA ALA A 125 8.29 23.39 -2.97
C ALA A 125 8.50 24.40 -1.83
N GLY A 126 9.55 24.24 -1.03
CA GLY A 126 9.90 25.10 0.09
C GLY A 126 8.74 25.23 1.09
N ARG A 127 8.44 26.46 1.52
CA ARG A 127 7.38 26.76 2.52
C ARG A 127 5.98 26.28 2.11
N ARG A 128 5.72 26.04 0.84
CA ARG A 128 4.43 25.55 0.33
C ARG A 128 4.36 24.01 0.33
N GLY A 129 5.46 23.32 0.61
CA GLY A 129 5.57 21.86 0.62
C GLY A 129 4.49 21.15 1.44
N PRO A 130 4.26 21.50 2.72
CA PRO A 130 3.25 20.86 3.55
C PRO A 130 1.83 20.99 3.00
N LEU A 131 1.48 22.14 2.43
CA LEU A 131 0.18 22.33 1.78
C LEU A 131 0.05 21.47 0.52
N LEU A 132 1.09 21.45 -0.32
CA LEU A 132 1.10 20.60 -1.52
C LEU A 132 0.99 19.13 -1.19
N PHE A 133 1.64 18.66 -0.11
CA PHE A 133 1.50 17.29 0.37
C PHE A 133 0.04 16.96 0.68
N VAL A 134 -0.62 17.79 1.48
CA VAL A 134 -2.03 17.58 1.85
C VAL A 134 -2.93 17.60 0.61
N LEU A 135 -2.76 18.57 -0.28
CA LEU A 135 -3.53 18.67 -1.52
C LEU A 135 -3.31 17.46 -2.43
N CYS A 136 -2.07 16.97 -2.53
CA CYS A 136 -1.73 15.78 -3.31
C CYS A 136 -2.41 14.54 -2.73
N VAL A 137 -2.32 14.31 -1.41
CA VAL A 137 -2.96 13.18 -0.74
C VAL A 137 -4.48 13.23 -0.92
N ILE A 138 -5.11 14.36 -0.66
CA ILE A 138 -6.56 14.53 -0.83
C ILE A 138 -6.95 14.30 -2.31
N GLY A 139 -6.22 14.90 -3.26
CA GLY A 139 -6.49 14.76 -4.68
C GLY A 139 -6.41 13.30 -5.16
N VAL A 140 -5.37 12.58 -4.73
CA VAL A 140 -5.19 11.14 -5.04
C VAL A 140 -6.32 10.32 -4.41
N CYS A 141 -6.67 10.56 -3.15
CA CYS A 141 -7.77 9.87 -2.48
C CYS A 141 -9.11 10.09 -3.21
N ILE A 142 -9.45 11.34 -3.52
CA ILE A 142 -10.69 11.68 -4.25
C ILE A 142 -10.68 11.02 -5.63
N TRP A 143 -9.58 11.09 -6.35
CA TRP A 143 -9.46 10.49 -7.68
C TRP A 143 -9.65 8.97 -7.65
N LEU A 144 -8.99 8.27 -6.71
CA LEU A 144 -9.10 6.81 -6.57
C LEU A 144 -10.53 6.38 -6.19
N ILE A 145 -11.15 7.08 -5.22
CA ILE A 145 -12.53 6.81 -4.81
C ILE A 145 -13.49 7.08 -5.97
N ALA A 146 -13.39 8.23 -6.64
CA ALA A 146 -14.27 8.60 -7.74
C ALA A 146 -14.12 7.64 -8.93
N ARG A 147 -12.87 7.24 -9.27
CA ARG A 147 -12.59 6.26 -10.32
C ARG A 147 -13.26 4.91 -10.02
N ASP A 148 -13.21 4.46 -8.78
CA ASP A 148 -13.80 3.19 -8.37
C ASP A 148 -15.34 3.25 -8.32
N LEU A 149 -15.92 4.35 -7.84
CA LEU A 149 -17.36 4.58 -7.84
C LEU A 149 -17.95 4.64 -9.27
N ARG A 150 -17.25 5.28 -10.21
CA ARG A 150 -17.65 5.35 -11.63
C ARG A 150 -17.70 3.97 -12.31
N ARG A 151 -16.98 2.98 -11.77
CA ARG A 151 -17.00 1.58 -12.24
C ARG A 151 -18.21 0.77 -11.71
N GLY A 152 -19.25 1.45 -11.21
CA GLY A 152 -20.49 0.83 -10.72
C GLY A 152 -20.45 0.42 -9.25
N GLY A 153 -19.46 0.92 -8.49
CA GLY A 153 -19.37 0.65 -7.06
C GLY A 153 -20.35 1.48 -6.24
N LYS A 154 -21.06 0.85 -5.29
CA LYS A 154 -21.86 1.53 -4.26
C LYS A 154 -21.21 1.36 -2.90
N LEU A 155 -21.34 2.36 -2.04
CA LEU A 155 -20.94 2.26 -0.64
C LEU A 155 -22.08 1.61 0.16
N GLN A 156 -21.73 0.65 1.01
CA GLN A 156 -22.66 -0.08 1.88
C GLN A 156 -22.17 0.02 3.31
N ALA A 157 -22.97 0.59 4.21
CA ALA A 157 -22.63 0.74 5.62
C ALA A 157 -22.29 -0.61 6.29
N ARG A 158 -22.96 -1.68 5.87
CA ARG A 158 -22.68 -3.03 6.37
C ARG A 158 -21.23 -3.47 6.15
N VAL A 159 -20.63 -3.10 5.02
CA VAL A 159 -19.21 -3.44 4.75
C VAL A 159 -18.29 -2.72 5.74
N PHE A 160 -18.53 -1.45 6.04
CA PHE A 160 -17.78 -0.71 7.05
C PHE A 160 -17.94 -1.30 8.45
N ALA A 161 -19.15 -1.73 8.82
CA ALA A 161 -19.38 -2.40 10.10
C ALA A 161 -18.55 -3.70 10.24
N TRP A 162 -18.52 -4.53 9.18
CA TRP A 162 -17.66 -5.71 9.16
C TRP A 162 -16.17 -5.37 9.19
N MET A 163 -15.75 -4.32 8.49
CA MET A 163 -14.37 -3.83 8.54
C MET A 163 -13.99 -3.38 9.96
N SER A 164 -14.89 -2.67 10.66
CA SER A 164 -14.66 -2.25 12.04
C SER A 164 -14.52 -3.45 13.00
N ALA A 165 -15.39 -4.45 12.89
CA ALA A 165 -15.28 -5.67 13.70
C ALA A 165 -13.98 -6.44 13.39
N GLU A 166 -13.61 -6.54 12.12
CA GLU A 166 -12.38 -7.21 11.68
C GLU A 166 -11.13 -6.54 12.23
N VAL A 167 -11.01 -5.21 12.18
CA VAL A 167 -9.80 -4.52 12.64
C VAL A 167 -9.63 -4.62 14.15
N VAL A 168 -10.71 -4.63 14.93
CA VAL A 168 -10.64 -4.85 16.39
C VAL A 168 -10.10 -6.25 16.68
N LEU A 169 -10.66 -7.27 16.02
CA LEU A 169 -10.19 -8.65 16.17
C LEU A 169 -8.72 -8.79 15.74
N LEU A 170 -8.36 -8.22 14.60
CA LEU A 170 -6.99 -8.26 14.09
C LEU A 170 -6.01 -7.56 15.01
N ALA A 171 -6.35 -6.40 15.59
CA ALA A 171 -5.50 -5.69 16.52
C ALA A 171 -5.20 -6.52 17.79
N LEU A 172 -6.22 -7.19 18.34
CA LEU A 172 -6.07 -8.08 19.49
C LEU A 172 -5.20 -9.30 19.16
N VAL A 173 -5.49 -9.96 18.03
CA VAL A 173 -4.72 -11.14 17.57
C VAL A 173 -3.28 -10.73 17.27
N PHE A 174 -3.07 -9.59 16.63
CA PHE A 174 -1.75 -9.07 16.29
C PHE A 174 -0.90 -8.87 17.54
N GLY A 175 -1.43 -8.19 18.56
CA GLY A 175 -0.74 -7.97 19.82
C GLY A 175 -0.34 -9.28 20.51
N LEU A 176 -1.27 -10.23 20.58
CA LEU A 176 -1.03 -11.53 21.19
C LEU A 176 0.03 -12.34 20.41
N VAL A 177 -0.09 -12.42 19.09
CA VAL A 177 0.81 -13.23 18.25
C VAL A 177 2.21 -12.62 18.20
N ILE A 178 2.34 -11.33 17.84
CA ILE A 178 3.65 -10.70 17.70
C ILE A 178 4.35 -10.58 19.05
N GLY A 179 3.63 -10.22 20.11
CA GLY A 179 4.18 -10.18 21.47
C GLY A 179 4.70 -11.56 21.92
N THR A 180 3.89 -12.62 21.72
CA THR A 180 4.29 -14.00 22.11
C THR A 180 5.47 -14.51 21.28
N VAL A 181 5.47 -14.31 19.97
CA VAL A 181 6.56 -14.74 19.08
C VAL A 181 7.85 -14.03 19.45
N THR A 182 7.80 -12.71 19.66
CA THR A 182 8.96 -11.93 20.07
C THR A 182 9.50 -12.39 21.42
N ALA A 183 8.63 -12.57 22.42
CA ALA A 183 9.02 -13.04 23.73
C ALA A 183 9.73 -14.41 23.68
N LYS A 184 9.16 -15.36 22.92
CA LYS A 184 9.78 -16.70 22.76
C LYS A 184 11.10 -16.65 22.00
N LEU A 185 11.21 -15.80 20.98
CA LEU A 185 12.44 -15.68 20.19
C LEU A 185 13.57 -15.05 21.00
N LEU A 186 13.27 -14.11 21.88
CA LEU A 186 14.24 -13.37 22.67
C LEU A 186 14.50 -13.97 24.06
N ALA A 187 13.67 -14.90 24.53
CA ALA A 187 13.85 -15.57 25.82
C ALA A 187 15.26 -16.12 26.05
N PRO A 188 15.93 -16.79 25.06
CA PRO A 188 17.28 -17.29 25.24
C PRO A 188 18.34 -16.19 25.42
N LEU A 189 18.05 -14.95 25.01
CA LEU A 189 18.97 -13.82 25.09
C LEU A 189 18.85 -13.04 26.41
N GLY A 190 17.92 -13.40 27.28
CA GLY A 190 17.70 -12.75 28.58
C GLY A 190 17.27 -11.26 28.50
N THR A 191 16.91 -10.78 27.31
CA THR A 191 16.64 -9.36 27.03
C THR A 191 15.16 -9.09 26.90
N LEU A 192 14.43 -9.09 28.00
CA LEU A 192 13.05 -8.59 28.05
C LEU A 192 12.96 -7.38 29.00
N ALA A 193 13.75 -6.36 28.76
CA ALA A 193 13.49 -5.06 29.35
C ALA A 193 12.57 -4.29 28.39
N ILE A 194 11.30 -4.27 28.66
CA ILE A 194 10.35 -3.33 28.03
C ILE A 194 10.84 -1.94 28.43
N GLY A 195 11.52 -1.24 27.52
CA GLY A 195 12.00 0.11 27.75
C GLY A 195 10.83 1.02 28.09
N GLY A 196 10.95 1.76 29.18
CA GLY A 196 9.95 2.74 29.58
C GLY A 196 9.72 3.73 28.42
N GLN A 197 8.49 3.87 28.01
CA GLN A 197 8.08 4.90 27.06
C GLN A 197 8.36 6.29 27.68
N PRO A 198 8.82 7.25 26.88
CA PRO A 198 8.92 8.63 27.35
C PRO A 198 7.60 9.05 28.00
N GLN A 199 7.65 9.82 29.09
CA GLN A 199 6.47 10.30 29.79
C GLN A 199 5.73 11.36 28.94
N MET A 200 5.10 10.92 27.86
CA MET A 200 4.26 11.75 27.02
C MET A 200 2.80 11.69 27.52
N GLY A 201 2.08 12.81 27.45
CA GLY A 201 0.66 12.84 27.77
C GLY A 201 -0.16 11.90 26.87
N VAL A 202 -1.28 11.41 27.40
CA VAL A 202 -2.16 10.45 26.68
C VAL A 202 -2.55 10.96 25.29
N GLY A 203 -2.87 12.26 25.16
CA GLY A 203 -3.23 12.84 23.86
C GLY A 203 -2.12 12.75 22.83
N ALA A 204 -0.86 12.98 23.23
CA ALA A 204 0.29 12.86 22.34
C ALA A 204 0.51 11.40 21.89
N ARG A 205 0.41 10.46 22.81
CA ARG A 205 0.53 9.03 22.50
C ARG A 205 -0.59 8.55 21.58
N LEU A 206 -1.84 8.96 21.82
CA LEU A 206 -2.96 8.66 20.92
C LEU A 206 -2.72 9.23 19.51
N MET A 207 -2.29 10.49 19.41
CA MET A 207 -1.97 11.12 18.14
C MET A 207 -0.88 10.34 17.40
N LEU A 208 0.21 9.94 18.10
CA LEU A 208 1.28 9.16 17.50
C LEU A 208 0.80 7.78 17.04
N SER A 209 -0.04 7.07 17.81
CA SER A 209 -0.64 5.78 17.42
C SER A 209 -1.50 5.89 16.17
N LEU A 210 -2.34 6.94 16.06
CA LEU A 210 -3.13 7.18 14.85
C LEU A 210 -2.24 7.52 13.65
N GLY A 211 -1.18 8.30 13.89
CA GLY A 211 -0.18 8.65 12.88
C GLY A 211 0.61 7.45 12.38
N ALA A 212 0.98 6.52 13.27
CA ALA A 212 1.64 5.29 12.92
C ALA A 212 0.74 4.45 11.98
N GLY A 213 -0.49 4.17 12.38
CA GLY A 213 -1.43 3.45 11.52
C GLY A 213 -1.66 4.09 10.16
N LEU A 214 -1.65 5.41 10.07
CA LEU A 214 -1.92 6.11 8.81
C LEU A 214 -0.66 6.33 7.97
N TYR A 215 0.34 7.04 8.51
CA TYR A 215 1.48 7.54 7.74
C TYR A 215 2.60 6.51 7.61
N GLU A 216 2.80 5.66 8.61
CA GLU A 216 3.77 4.58 8.48
C GLU A 216 3.27 3.51 7.52
N GLU A 217 1.98 3.18 7.53
CA GLU A 217 1.41 2.26 6.55
C GLU A 217 1.44 2.86 5.14
N LEU A 218 1.20 4.17 4.98
CA LEU A 218 1.35 4.85 3.70
C LEU A 218 2.82 4.82 3.22
N LEU A 219 3.77 5.17 4.07
CA LEU A 219 5.19 5.23 3.72
C LEU A 219 5.78 3.85 3.44
N PHE A 220 5.57 2.90 4.37
CA PHE A 220 6.27 1.62 4.30
C PHE A 220 5.53 0.57 3.47
N ARG A 221 4.20 0.53 3.43
CA ARG A 221 3.44 -0.48 2.67
C ARG A 221 3.02 0.03 1.31
N VAL A 222 2.41 1.20 1.24
CA VAL A 222 1.95 1.72 -0.05
C VAL A 222 3.13 2.19 -0.91
N LEU A 223 4.09 2.92 -0.37
CA LEU A 223 5.21 3.45 -1.16
C LEU A 223 6.39 2.48 -1.19
N LEU A 224 6.98 2.11 -0.05
CA LEU A 224 8.23 1.34 -0.01
C LEU A 224 8.03 -0.11 -0.48
N VAL A 225 7.15 -0.88 0.16
CA VAL A 225 6.93 -2.30 -0.20
C VAL A 225 6.42 -2.43 -1.63
N SER A 226 5.46 -1.59 -2.03
CA SER A 226 4.98 -1.59 -3.42
C SER A 226 6.05 -1.16 -4.42
N GLY A 227 6.90 -0.18 -4.06
CA GLY A 227 8.05 0.26 -4.86
C GLY A 227 9.11 -0.84 -5.01
N LEU A 228 9.48 -1.51 -3.90
CA LEU A 228 10.39 -2.65 -3.92
C LEU A 228 9.86 -3.82 -4.75
N LEU A 229 8.56 -4.10 -4.65
CA LEU A 229 7.89 -5.11 -5.45
C LEU A 229 7.93 -4.76 -6.94
N LEU A 230 7.64 -3.50 -7.29
CA LEU A 230 7.72 -3.01 -8.66
C LEU A 230 9.14 -3.11 -9.22
N LEU A 231 10.15 -2.70 -8.44
CA LEU A 231 11.56 -2.83 -8.77
C LEU A 231 11.93 -4.30 -9.04
N ALA A 232 11.62 -5.19 -8.09
CA ALA A 232 11.95 -6.60 -8.20
C ALA A 232 11.30 -7.26 -9.43
N ARG A 233 10.05 -6.93 -9.74
CA ARG A 233 9.30 -7.54 -10.84
C ARG A 233 9.60 -6.92 -12.21
N ARG A 234 9.74 -5.58 -12.29
CA ARG A 234 9.86 -4.87 -13.57
C ARG A 234 11.30 -4.63 -14.00
N VAL A 235 12.21 -4.39 -13.04
CA VAL A 235 13.62 -4.08 -13.34
C VAL A 235 14.48 -5.33 -13.19
N LEU A 236 14.32 -6.10 -12.09
CA LEU A 236 15.11 -7.30 -11.83
C LEU A 236 14.50 -8.56 -12.47
N ALA A 237 13.28 -8.46 -13.04
CA ALA A 237 12.56 -9.55 -13.68
C ALA A 237 12.38 -10.81 -12.79
N TRP A 238 12.32 -10.64 -11.47
CA TRP A 238 12.16 -11.76 -10.53
C TRP A 238 10.76 -12.36 -10.59
N GLY A 239 10.69 -13.67 -10.33
CA GLY A 239 9.42 -14.37 -10.18
C GLY A 239 8.58 -13.84 -9.01
N PRO A 240 7.26 -14.06 -9.04
CA PRO A 240 6.32 -13.46 -8.06
C PRO A 240 6.68 -13.75 -6.61
N THR A 241 7.03 -14.99 -6.29
CA THR A 241 7.34 -15.41 -4.92
C THR A 241 8.59 -14.70 -4.38
N LEU A 242 9.68 -14.72 -5.15
CA LEU A 242 10.95 -14.08 -4.75
C LEU A 242 10.76 -12.56 -4.60
N ALA A 243 10.08 -11.92 -5.54
CA ALA A 243 9.83 -10.49 -5.51
C ALA A 243 8.98 -10.08 -4.28
N ASN A 244 7.93 -10.86 -3.97
CA ASN A 244 7.09 -10.60 -2.79
C ASN A 244 7.88 -10.80 -1.49
N THR A 245 8.62 -11.89 -1.37
CA THR A 245 9.45 -12.17 -0.18
C THR A 245 10.48 -11.06 0.02
N PHE A 246 11.19 -10.67 -1.02
CA PHE A 246 12.15 -9.57 -0.98
C PHE A 246 11.49 -8.26 -0.52
N ALA A 247 10.39 -7.86 -1.14
CA ALA A 247 9.73 -6.61 -0.80
C ALA A 247 9.24 -6.57 0.65
N VAL A 248 8.69 -7.70 1.14
CA VAL A 248 8.21 -7.82 2.52
C VAL A 248 9.38 -7.81 3.51
N VAL A 249 10.41 -8.62 3.29
CA VAL A 249 11.54 -8.74 4.23
C VAL A 249 12.35 -7.45 4.27
N VAL A 250 12.77 -6.94 3.11
CA VAL A 250 13.55 -5.70 3.06
C VAL A 250 12.73 -4.51 3.55
N GLY A 251 11.46 -4.43 3.18
CA GLY A 251 10.55 -3.40 3.68
C GLY A 251 10.41 -3.43 5.21
N ALA A 252 10.33 -4.63 5.82
CA ALA A 252 10.24 -4.80 7.26
C ALA A 252 11.54 -4.41 7.99
N LEU A 253 12.70 -4.75 7.43
CA LEU A 253 14.00 -4.35 7.98
C LEU A 253 14.19 -2.82 7.92
N ILE A 254 13.83 -2.19 6.80
CA ILE A 254 13.88 -0.74 6.66
C ILE A 254 12.89 -0.07 7.62
N PHE A 255 11.68 -0.60 7.75
CA PHE A 255 10.68 -0.14 8.71
C PHE A 255 11.23 -0.16 10.14
N SER A 256 11.81 -1.29 10.57
CA SER A 256 12.42 -1.39 11.90
C SER A 256 13.59 -0.43 12.07
N GLY A 257 14.50 -0.36 11.09
CA GLY A 257 15.66 0.52 11.11
C GLY A 257 15.30 2.01 11.17
N PHE A 258 14.21 2.41 10.54
CA PHE A 258 13.73 3.79 10.52
C PHE A 258 13.51 4.38 11.91
N HIS A 259 13.11 3.56 12.88
CA HIS A 259 12.87 4.00 14.26
C HIS A 259 14.12 4.40 15.03
N TYR A 260 15.31 4.08 14.50
CA TYR A 260 16.61 4.39 15.14
C TYR A 260 17.35 5.53 14.44
N VAL A 261 16.71 6.17 13.44
CA VAL A 261 17.34 7.20 12.62
C VAL A 261 16.70 8.56 12.89
N GLY A 262 17.53 9.62 12.88
CA GLY A 262 17.09 11.00 13.04
C GLY A 262 17.15 11.51 14.48
N ALA A 263 16.77 12.79 14.66
CA ALA A 263 16.89 13.50 15.93
C ALA A 263 16.00 12.92 17.05
N TYR A 264 14.94 12.20 16.67
CA TYR A 264 13.97 11.57 17.57
C TYR A 264 14.03 10.05 17.50
N GLY A 265 15.12 9.49 16.92
CA GLY A 265 15.33 8.04 16.85
C GLY A 265 15.53 7.43 18.23
N ASP A 266 14.97 6.25 18.45
CA ASP A 266 15.18 5.49 19.68
C ASP A 266 16.64 5.02 19.77
N PRO A 267 17.18 4.82 20.98
CA PRO A 267 18.43 4.07 21.15
C PRO A 267 18.30 2.66 20.58
N PHE A 268 19.30 2.21 19.81
CA PHE A 268 19.24 0.88 19.20
C PHE A 268 19.20 -0.21 20.27
N ARG A 269 18.23 -1.11 20.14
CA ARG A 269 18.05 -2.29 20.98
C ARG A 269 17.64 -3.47 20.11
N VAL A 270 18.29 -4.61 20.28
CA VAL A 270 18.03 -5.81 19.47
C VAL A 270 16.61 -6.32 19.65
N ASP A 271 16.11 -6.34 20.87
CA ASP A 271 14.72 -6.76 21.17
C ASP A 271 13.67 -5.89 20.45
N SER A 272 13.83 -4.59 20.53
CA SER A 272 12.97 -3.62 19.83
C SER A 272 13.09 -3.74 18.30
N PHE A 273 14.32 -3.91 17.80
CA PHE A 273 14.55 -4.11 16.35
C PHE A 273 13.88 -5.37 15.84
N VAL A 274 14.03 -6.50 16.53
CA VAL A 274 13.41 -7.78 16.16
C VAL A 274 11.89 -7.67 16.24
N PHE A 275 11.35 -7.12 17.33
CA PHE A 275 9.92 -6.90 17.48
C PHE A 275 9.33 -6.09 16.32
N ARG A 276 9.92 -4.94 16.00
CA ARG A 276 9.47 -4.07 14.88
C ARG A 276 9.63 -4.73 13.51
N THR A 277 10.68 -5.55 13.33
CA THR A 277 10.85 -6.32 12.09
C THR A 277 9.73 -7.34 11.92
N LEU A 278 9.42 -8.11 12.97
CA LEU A 278 8.31 -9.08 12.95
C LEU A 278 6.96 -8.39 12.72
N ALA A 279 6.71 -7.29 13.42
CA ALA A 279 5.53 -6.46 13.20
C ALA A 279 5.48 -5.93 11.75
N GLY A 280 6.62 -5.48 11.22
CA GLY A 280 6.77 -5.03 9.84
C GLY A 280 6.41 -6.09 8.81
N VAL A 281 6.85 -7.34 9.02
CA VAL A 281 6.48 -8.49 8.17
C VAL A 281 4.98 -8.75 8.26
N ALA A 282 4.42 -8.79 9.47
CA ALA A 282 3.01 -9.09 9.69
C ALA A 282 2.09 -8.01 9.09
N PHE A 283 2.39 -6.72 9.27
CA PHE A 283 1.63 -5.63 8.64
C PHE A 283 1.79 -5.62 7.12
N SER A 284 2.97 -5.96 6.58
CA SER A 284 3.15 -6.09 5.13
C SER A 284 2.32 -7.24 4.57
N ALA A 285 2.26 -8.38 5.26
CA ALA A 285 1.37 -9.48 4.90
C ALA A 285 -0.10 -9.04 4.97
N LEU A 286 -0.51 -8.39 6.06
CA LEU A 286 -1.88 -7.88 6.22
C LEU A 286 -2.25 -6.90 5.09
N TYR A 287 -1.35 -5.99 4.73
CA TYR A 287 -1.55 -5.07 3.60
C TYR A 287 -1.77 -5.80 2.28
N VAL A 288 -0.96 -6.82 1.99
CA VAL A 288 -1.10 -7.64 0.77
C VAL A 288 -2.45 -8.37 0.76
N PHE A 289 -2.90 -8.90 1.89
CA PHE A 289 -4.15 -9.66 1.96
C PHE A 289 -5.39 -8.79 2.12
N ARG A 290 -5.34 -7.69 2.86
CA ARG A 290 -6.53 -6.91 3.26
C ARG A 290 -6.54 -5.45 2.76
N GLY A 291 -5.42 -4.95 2.23
CA GLY A 291 -5.29 -3.59 1.72
C GLY A 291 -5.11 -2.55 2.82
N PHE A 292 -4.93 -1.29 2.39
CA PHE A 292 -4.50 -0.18 3.22
C PHE A 292 -5.42 0.11 4.41
N GLY A 293 -6.75 0.23 4.19
CA GLY A 293 -7.66 0.68 5.24
C GLY A 293 -7.74 -0.25 6.45
N ILE A 294 -7.78 -1.57 6.22
CA ILE A 294 -7.77 -2.57 7.30
C ILE A 294 -6.41 -2.53 8.02
N THR A 295 -5.31 -2.48 7.28
CA THR A 295 -3.96 -2.45 7.88
C THR A 295 -3.75 -1.20 8.72
N ALA A 296 -4.12 -0.03 8.20
CA ALA A 296 -3.98 1.25 8.89
C ALA A 296 -4.75 1.27 10.23
N TRP A 297 -6.01 0.84 10.25
CA TRP A 297 -6.78 0.76 11.47
C TRP A 297 -6.28 -0.32 12.44
N THR A 298 -5.86 -1.49 11.93
CA THR A 298 -5.30 -2.55 12.77
C THR A 298 -4.04 -2.07 13.47
N HIS A 299 -3.14 -1.37 12.77
CA HIS A 299 -1.92 -0.81 13.35
C HIS A 299 -2.25 0.25 14.41
N ALA A 300 -3.08 1.25 14.06
CA ALA A 300 -3.47 2.30 14.98
C ALA A 300 -4.12 1.75 16.26
N LEU A 301 -5.06 0.80 16.13
CA LEU A 301 -5.74 0.19 17.28
C LEU A 301 -4.79 -0.69 18.11
N TYR A 302 -3.89 -1.43 17.46
CA TYR A 302 -2.86 -2.19 18.17
C TYR A 302 -2.00 -1.27 19.04
N ASP A 303 -1.50 -0.17 18.49
CA ASP A 303 -0.70 0.80 19.25
C ASP A 303 -1.49 1.45 20.39
N VAL A 304 -2.77 1.76 20.17
CA VAL A 304 -3.66 2.26 21.24
C VAL A 304 -3.85 1.21 22.33
N LEU A 305 -3.99 -0.07 21.99
CA LEU A 305 -4.09 -1.15 22.97
C LEU A 305 -2.81 -1.28 23.81
N VAL A 306 -1.64 -1.26 23.17
CA VAL A 306 -0.34 -1.27 23.88
C VAL A 306 -0.15 -0.04 24.76
N LEU A 307 -0.81 1.07 24.43
CA LEU A 307 -0.81 2.27 25.22
C LEU A 307 -1.62 2.17 26.52
N ILE A 308 -2.71 1.40 26.48
CA ILE A 308 -3.68 1.29 27.58
C ILE A 308 -3.29 0.17 28.55
N PHE A 309 -2.71 -0.92 28.04
CA PHE A 309 -2.34 -2.14 28.78
C PHE A 309 -0.83 -2.33 28.87
#